data_668806e76117df8ecc9db93ed2031d01
#
_entry.id   668806e76117df8ecc9db93ed2031d01
#
_cell.length_a   1.000
_cell.length_b   1.000
_cell.length_c   1.000
_cell.angle_alpha   90.00
_cell.angle_beta   90.00
_cell.angle_gamma   90.00
#
_symmetry.space_group_name_H-M   'P 1'
#
loop_
_entity.id
_entity.type
_entity.pdbx_description
1 polymer ?
#
loop_
_entity_poly.entity_id
_entity_poly.type
_entity_poly.pdbx_seq_one_letter_code
_entity_poly.pdbx_strand_id
1 'polypeptide(L)'
;MICKQENLYIKNFIDYYKKLGITKIIIYDNNDLDGEKFEDVIKNEIDKGYVTIINYRGDRGNCYVGGQQMKAYYDCYKKNNLYYDWLTFFDIDEYLVLNKENNIQQFLTSSRYDKCELVKVNIAFYTDNNQLEFEDKPLMERFITYLNRFVKTIARGNLTNQIVTDPHNIISHVFLMEISHTDPL
;
A
#
# COMPACT_ATOMS: atom_id res chain seq x y z
N MET A 1 -5.58 0.69 0.89
CA MET A 1 -5.29 2.11 0.60
C MET A 1 -6.54 2.97 0.74
N ILE A 2 -6.41 4.28 0.95
CA ILE A 2 -7.48 5.27 0.82
C ILE A 2 -7.12 6.21 -0.33
N CYS A 3 -8.06 6.51 -1.22
CA CYS A 3 -7.79 7.25 -2.45
C CYS A 3 -8.86 8.31 -2.74
N LYS A 4 -8.41 9.40 -3.37
CA LYS A 4 -9.26 10.46 -3.88
C LYS A 4 -8.64 11.04 -5.16
N GLN A 5 -9.44 11.16 -6.24
CA GLN A 5 -9.02 11.73 -7.53
C GLN A 5 -7.85 11.00 -8.19
N GLU A 6 -7.90 9.65 -8.21
CA GLU A 6 -6.79 8.80 -8.65
C GLU A 6 -7.14 7.91 -9.86
N ASN A 7 -8.22 8.21 -10.60
CA ASN A 7 -8.61 7.41 -11.77
C ASN A 7 -7.51 7.32 -12.83
N LEU A 8 -6.65 8.33 -12.91
CA LEU A 8 -5.54 8.37 -13.85
C LEU A 8 -4.46 7.31 -13.54
N TYR A 9 -4.24 6.99 -12.26
CA TYR A 9 -3.12 6.15 -11.81
C TYR A 9 -3.55 4.78 -11.30
N ILE A 10 -4.81 4.63 -10.88
CA ILE A 10 -5.30 3.45 -10.18
C ILE A 10 -5.08 2.14 -10.96
N LYS A 11 -5.26 2.18 -12.28
CA LYS A 11 -5.08 0.99 -13.12
C LYS A 11 -3.62 0.53 -13.15
N ASN A 12 -2.66 1.45 -13.30
CA ASN A 12 -1.23 1.16 -13.31
C ASN A 12 -0.80 0.55 -11.97
N PHE A 13 -1.27 1.11 -10.87
CA PHE A 13 -1.03 0.58 -9.53
C PHE A 13 -1.54 -0.87 -9.37
N ILE A 14 -2.78 -1.12 -9.78
CA ILE A 14 -3.39 -2.46 -9.69
C ILE A 14 -2.64 -3.47 -10.54
N ASP A 15 -2.32 -3.11 -11.79
CA ASP A 15 -1.60 -3.99 -12.72
C ASP A 15 -0.19 -4.32 -12.19
N TYR A 16 0.49 -3.35 -11.58
CA TYR A 16 1.77 -3.56 -10.94
C TYR A 16 1.69 -4.56 -9.79
N TYR A 17 0.81 -4.32 -8.84
CA TYR A 17 0.70 -5.18 -7.66
C TYR A 17 0.15 -6.57 -7.97
N LYS A 18 -0.66 -6.69 -9.01
CA LYS A 18 -1.09 -7.99 -9.54
C LYS A 18 0.08 -8.79 -10.10
N LYS A 19 0.98 -8.16 -10.86
CA LYS A 19 2.22 -8.80 -11.35
C LYS A 19 3.16 -9.17 -10.21
N LEU A 20 3.25 -8.32 -9.17
CA LEU A 20 4.05 -8.59 -7.98
C LEU A 20 3.51 -9.76 -7.15
N GLY A 21 2.25 -10.18 -7.38
CA GLY A 21 1.62 -11.31 -6.72
C GLY A 21 0.77 -10.95 -5.50
N ILE A 22 0.38 -9.68 -5.33
CA ILE A 22 -0.64 -9.31 -4.35
C ILE A 22 -1.96 -9.99 -4.74
N THR A 23 -2.62 -10.62 -3.77
CA THR A 23 -3.83 -11.43 -4.02
C THR A 23 -5.12 -10.64 -3.90
N LYS A 24 -5.10 -9.50 -3.20
CA LYS A 24 -6.28 -8.67 -2.94
C LYS A 24 -5.89 -7.22 -2.71
N ILE A 25 -6.66 -6.30 -3.30
CA ILE A 25 -6.57 -4.86 -3.04
C ILE A 25 -7.90 -4.37 -2.45
N ILE A 26 -7.83 -3.61 -1.36
CA ILE A 26 -8.98 -2.98 -0.71
C ILE A 26 -8.79 -1.47 -0.79
N ILE A 27 -9.73 -0.79 -1.42
CA ILE A 27 -9.71 0.66 -1.65
C ILE A 27 -10.83 1.30 -0.84
N TYR A 28 -10.48 2.26 0.00
CA TYR A 28 -11.42 3.16 0.65
C TYR A 28 -11.58 4.38 -0.24
N ASP A 29 -12.72 4.45 -0.93
CA ASP A 29 -13.05 5.52 -1.88
C ASP A 29 -13.46 6.79 -1.14
N ASN A 30 -12.54 7.75 -1.02
CA ASN A 30 -12.74 9.03 -0.35
C ASN A 30 -13.02 10.18 -1.33
N ASN A 31 -13.47 9.87 -2.55
CA ASN A 31 -13.92 10.88 -3.50
C ASN A 31 -15.09 11.70 -2.96
N ASP A 32 -15.30 12.87 -3.52
CA ASP A 32 -16.51 13.66 -3.26
C ASP A 32 -17.75 12.89 -3.77
N LEU A 33 -18.94 13.22 -3.27
CA LEU A 33 -20.18 12.50 -3.63
C LEU A 33 -20.46 12.51 -5.13
N ASP A 34 -20.12 13.64 -5.78
CA ASP A 34 -20.24 13.89 -7.22
C ASP A 34 -18.91 13.75 -7.97
N GLY A 35 -17.85 13.28 -7.29
CA GLY A 35 -16.51 13.08 -7.85
C GLY A 35 -16.41 11.86 -8.76
N GLU A 36 -15.19 11.65 -9.28
CA GLU A 36 -14.89 10.50 -10.14
C GLU A 36 -15.17 9.17 -9.43
N LYS A 37 -15.41 8.12 -10.22
CA LYS A 37 -15.72 6.79 -9.73
C LYS A 37 -14.64 5.81 -10.18
N PHE A 38 -14.09 5.04 -9.25
CA PHE A 38 -13.11 4.02 -9.58
C PHE A 38 -13.68 2.90 -10.46
N GLU A 39 -14.98 2.61 -10.31
CA GLU A 39 -15.70 1.63 -11.12
C GLU A 39 -15.64 1.94 -12.63
N ASP A 40 -15.52 3.21 -13.01
CA ASP A 40 -15.41 3.60 -14.42
C ASP A 40 -14.10 3.12 -15.07
N VAL A 41 -13.07 2.91 -14.27
CA VAL A 41 -11.70 2.58 -14.75
C VAL A 41 -11.32 1.13 -14.46
N ILE A 42 -11.72 0.58 -13.31
CA ILE A 42 -11.27 -0.73 -12.82
C ILE A 42 -12.41 -1.72 -12.57
N LYS A 43 -13.53 -1.57 -13.29
CA LYS A 43 -14.70 -2.44 -13.14
C LYS A 43 -14.37 -3.93 -13.28
N ASN A 44 -13.51 -4.29 -14.23
CA ASN A 44 -13.13 -5.69 -14.47
C ASN A 44 -12.41 -6.32 -13.25
N GLU A 45 -11.59 -5.56 -12.54
CA GLU A 45 -10.87 -6.01 -11.34
C GLU A 45 -11.81 -6.13 -10.14
N ILE A 46 -12.84 -5.28 -10.08
CA ILE A 46 -13.91 -5.34 -9.08
C ILE A 46 -14.79 -6.57 -9.35
N ASP A 47 -15.28 -6.75 -10.57
CA ASP A 47 -16.16 -7.86 -10.95
C ASP A 47 -15.48 -9.23 -10.73
N LYS A 48 -14.16 -9.32 -10.93
CA LYS A 48 -13.35 -10.51 -10.63
C LYS A 48 -13.06 -10.72 -9.13
N GLY A 49 -13.46 -9.78 -8.29
CA GLY A 49 -13.22 -9.85 -6.85
C GLY A 49 -11.77 -9.57 -6.44
N TYR A 50 -10.88 -9.17 -7.36
CA TYR A 50 -9.50 -8.80 -7.04
C TYR A 50 -9.42 -7.47 -6.29
N VAL A 51 -10.28 -6.51 -6.64
CA VAL A 51 -10.43 -5.23 -5.94
C VAL A 51 -11.76 -5.19 -5.18
N THR A 52 -11.73 -4.64 -3.98
CA THR A 52 -12.94 -4.29 -3.21
C THR A 52 -12.94 -2.80 -2.93
N ILE A 53 -14.03 -2.12 -3.27
CA ILE A 53 -14.24 -0.71 -2.96
C ILE A 53 -15.09 -0.60 -1.69
N ILE A 54 -14.59 0.17 -0.73
CA ILE A 54 -15.30 0.55 0.49
C ILE A 54 -15.71 2.01 0.36
N ASN A 55 -17.00 2.28 0.47
CA ASN A 55 -17.51 3.65 0.33
C ASN A 55 -17.12 4.52 1.55
N TYR A 56 -16.29 5.53 1.30
CA TYR A 56 -15.89 6.59 2.23
C TYR A 56 -16.15 7.98 1.62
N ARG A 57 -17.01 8.05 0.57
CA ARG A 57 -17.30 9.28 -0.19
C ARG A 57 -17.91 10.35 0.70
N GLY A 58 -17.44 11.58 0.50
CA GLY A 58 -17.93 12.75 1.22
C GLY A 58 -17.60 12.76 2.72
N ASP A 59 -16.98 11.73 3.27
CA ASP A 59 -16.51 11.73 4.65
C ASP A 59 -15.29 12.62 4.78
N ARG A 60 -15.49 13.82 5.29
CA ARG A 60 -14.42 14.80 5.50
C ARG A 60 -13.78 14.68 6.89
N GLY A 61 -14.26 13.75 7.71
CA GLY A 61 -13.79 13.40 9.06
C GLY A 61 -13.38 14.59 9.90
N ASN A 62 -13.84 14.63 11.11
CA ASN A 62 -13.24 15.51 12.10
C ASN A 62 -11.76 15.11 12.26
N CYS A 63 -10.85 16.09 12.22
CA CYS A 63 -9.41 15.92 12.39
C CYS A 63 -9.06 15.38 13.79
N TYR A 64 -9.46 14.16 14.07
CA TYR A 64 -8.86 13.41 15.18
C TYR A 64 -7.47 12.94 14.75
N VAL A 65 -6.59 12.77 15.74
CA VAL A 65 -5.23 12.27 15.54
C VAL A 65 -5.24 11.12 14.51
N GLY A 66 -4.63 11.36 13.34
CA GLY A 66 -4.55 10.38 12.26
C GLY A 66 -5.56 10.52 11.09
N GLY A 67 -6.59 11.35 11.18
CA GLY A 67 -7.52 11.63 10.07
C GLY A 67 -8.25 10.41 9.50
N GLN A 68 -8.80 10.55 8.31
CA GLN A 68 -9.55 9.50 7.59
C GLN A 68 -8.66 8.32 7.17
N GLN A 69 -7.40 8.59 6.85
CA GLN A 69 -6.45 7.54 6.48
C GLN A 69 -6.28 6.52 7.62
N MET A 70 -6.12 7.00 8.85
CA MET A 70 -5.95 6.12 10.00
C MET A 70 -7.20 5.30 10.31
N LYS A 71 -8.38 5.91 10.17
CA LYS A 71 -9.65 5.17 10.32
C LYS A 71 -9.78 4.07 9.29
N ALA A 72 -9.47 4.36 8.02
CA ALA A 72 -9.52 3.39 6.94
C ALA A 72 -8.54 2.24 7.16
N TYR A 73 -7.30 2.53 7.58
CA TYR A 73 -6.29 1.51 7.82
C TYR A 73 -6.62 0.64 9.03
N TYR A 74 -7.10 1.23 10.12
CA TYR A 74 -7.55 0.48 11.29
C TYR A 74 -8.75 -0.43 10.95
N ASP A 75 -9.76 0.10 10.25
CA ASP A 75 -10.93 -0.66 9.81
C ASP A 75 -10.52 -1.81 8.89
N CYS A 76 -9.65 -1.52 7.92
CA CYS A 76 -9.11 -2.52 7.00
C CYS A 76 -8.39 -3.65 7.74
N TYR A 77 -7.46 -3.30 8.64
CA TYR A 77 -6.73 -4.30 9.41
C TYR A 77 -7.67 -5.14 10.28
N LYS A 78 -8.54 -4.49 11.05
CA LYS A 78 -9.48 -5.17 11.95
C LYS A 78 -10.42 -6.15 11.24
N LYS A 79 -10.86 -5.81 10.02
CA LYS A 79 -11.78 -6.66 9.25
C LYS A 79 -11.07 -7.80 8.50
N ASN A 80 -9.78 -7.66 8.21
CA ASN A 80 -9.10 -8.53 7.26
C ASN A 80 -7.91 -9.31 7.85
N ASN A 81 -7.44 -9.00 9.05
CA ASN A 81 -6.26 -9.61 9.65
C ASN A 81 -6.35 -11.14 9.87
N LEU A 82 -7.56 -11.69 9.94
CA LEU A 82 -7.77 -13.14 10.06
C LEU A 82 -7.87 -13.87 8.71
N TYR A 83 -7.98 -13.12 7.60
CA TYR A 83 -8.20 -13.68 6.26
C TYR A 83 -6.96 -13.66 5.38
N TYR A 84 -5.95 -12.86 5.75
CA TYR A 84 -4.73 -12.70 4.97
C TYR A 84 -3.50 -12.91 5.85
N ASP A 85 -2.49 -13.61 5.33
CA ASP A 85 -1.23 -13.86 6.04
C ASP A 85 -0.45 -12.57 6.29
N TRP A 86 -0.53 -11.63 5.34
CA TRP A 86 0.15 -10.34 5.39
C TRP A 86 -0.73 -9.23 4.83
N LEU A 87 -0.66 -8.05 5.46
CA LEU A 87 -1.34 -6.83 5.03
C LEU A 87 -0.32 -5.68 4.92
N THR A 88 -0.52 -4.80 3.93
CA THR A 88 0.27 -3.60 3.77
C THR A 88 -0.60 -2.41 3.41
N PHE A 89 -0.14 -1.21 3.75
CA PHE A 89 -0.86 0.05 3.54
C PHE A 89 0.00 0.98 2.70
N PHE A 90 -0.05 0.79 1.39
CA PHE A 90 0.61 1.65 0.43
C PHE A 90 -0.34 2.73 -0.09
N ASP A 91 0.20 3.89 -0.38
CA ASP A 91 -0.49 4.92 -1.13
C ASP A 91 -0.39 4.63 -2.64
N ILE A 92 -1.19 5.29 -3.47
CA ILE A 92 -1.29 4.92 -4.89
C ILE A 92 -0.02 5.22 -5.71
N ASP A 93 0.80 6.09 -5.20
CA ASP A 93 2.10 6.49 -5.75
C ASP A 93 3.28 5.70 -5.16
N GLU A 94 3.01 4.68 -4.36
CA GLU A 94 4.02 3.84 -3.72
C GLU A 94 4.10 2.47 -4.36
N TYR A 95 5.30 2.06 -4.76
CA TYR A 95 5.58 0.81 -5.46
C TYR A 95 6.66 0.01 -4.74
N LEU A 96 6.30 -1.19 -4.25
CA LEU A 96 7.25 -2.10 -3.60
C LEU A 96 8.16 -2.75 -4.63
N VAL A 97 9.45 -2.46 -4.56
CA VAL A 97 10.48 -3.07 -5.43
C VAL A 97 11.14 -4.23 -4.69
N LEU A 98 11.16 -5.40 -5.31
CA LEU A 98 11.86 -6.58 -4.82
C LEU A 98 13.16 -6.75 -5.63
N ASN A 99 14.32 -6.79 -4.94
CA ASN A 99 15.62 -6.82 -5.60
C ASN A 99 16.08 -8.24 -5.99
N LYS A 100 15.60 -9.27 -5.30
CA LYS A 100 16.08 -10.66 -5.46
C LYS A 100 14.94 -11.61 -5.81
N GLU A 101 13.79 -11.42 -5.24
CA GLU A 101 12.63 -12.27 -5.40
C GLU A 101 11.74 -11.79 -6.57
N ASN A 102 11.12 -12.72 -7.27
CA ASN A 102 10.27 -12.39 -8.43
C ASN A 102 8.85 -11.97 -8.03
N ASN A 103 8.42 -12.27 -6.82
CA ASN A 103 7.09 -11.93 -6.32
C ASN A 103 7.07 -11.82 -4.78
N ILE A 104 5.99 -11.21 -4.28
CA ILE A 104 5.83 -10.93 -2.85
C ILE A 104 5.70 -12.20 -2.01
N GLN A 105 5.15 -13.30 -2.55
CA GLN A 105 5.03 -14.56 -1.82
C GLN A 105 6.41 -15.13 -1.54
N GLN A 106 7.29 -15.21 -2.55
CA GLN A 106 8.67 -15.66 -2.35
C GLN A 106 9.41 -14.79 -1.34
N PHE A 107 9.20 -13.49 -1.38
CA PHE A 107 9.79 -12.56 -0.44
C PHE A 107 9.32 -12.86 1.00
N LEU A 108 8.02 -12.92 1.25
CA LEU A 108 7.45 -13.05 2.59
C LEU A 108 7.49 -14.48 3.17
N THR A 109 7.65 -15.52 2.33
CA THR A 109 7.83 -16.91 2.78
C THR A 109 9.29 -17.29 3.04
N SER A 110 10.22 -16.36 2.88
CA SER A 110 11.61 -16.59 3.28
C SER A 110 11.69 -16.88 4.79
N SER A 111 12.46 -17.89 5.16
CA SER A 111 12.64 -18.31 6.57
C SER A 111 13.13 -17.20 7.50
N ARG A 112 13.75 -16.15 6.94
CA ARG A 112 14.14 -14.94 7.70
C ARG A 112 12.94 -14.21 8.34
N TYR A 113 11.72 -14.39 7.79
CA TYR A 113 10.51 -13.74 8.29
C TYR A 113 9.59 -14.66 9.10
N ASP A 114 9.94 -15.93 9.32
CA ASP A 114 9.06 -16.91 10.01
C ASP A 114 8.60 -16.43 11.39
N LYS A 115 9.47 -15.71 12.10
CA LYS A 115 9.20 -15.18 13.44
C LYS A 115 8.87 -13.67 13.43
N CYS A 116 8.79 -13.03 12.28
CA CYS A 116 8.53 -11.60 12.17
C CYS A 116 7.02 -11.34 12.16
N GLU A 117 6.56 -10.42 12.97
CA GLU A 117 5.21 -9.87 12.92
C GLU A 117 5.11 -8.70 11.94
N LEU A 118 6.20 -7.96 11.79
CA LEU A 118 6.29 -6.79 10.93
C LEU A 118 7.55 -6.86 10.08
N VAL A 119 7.41 -6.46 8.82
CA VAL A 119 8.54 -6.21 7.91
C VAL A 119 8.50 -4.74 7.51
N LYS A 120 9.58 -4.00 7.81
CA LYS A 120 9.73 -2.61 7.39
C LYS A 120 10.54 -2.55 6.10
N VAL A 121 10.03 -1.82 5.13
CA VAL A 121 10.70 -1.57 3.85
C VAL A 121 11.03 -0.08 3.74
N ASN A 122 12.24 0.24 3.31
CA ASN A 122 12.68 1.62 3.14
C ASN A 122 11.95 2.27 1.96
N ILE A 123 11.63 3.55 2.10
CA ILE A 123 11.07 4.35 1.03
C ILE A 123 12.21 5.03 0.28
N ALA A 124 12.17 4.92 -1.07
CA ALA A 124 12.93 5.76 -1.96
C ALA A 124 11.97 6.77 -2.61
N PHE A 125 12.27 8.05 -2.51
CA PHE A 125 11.49 9.08 -3.18
C PHE A 125 11.96 9.26 -4.62
N TYR A 126 11.02 9.41 -5.52
CA TYR A 126 11.26 9.82 -6.89
C TYR A 126 10.94 11.31 -7.04
N THR A 127 11.74 12.03 -7.82
CA THR A 127 11.41 13.40 -8.21
C THR A 127 10.73 13.42 -9.56
N ASP A 128 10.00 14.49 -9.85
CA ASP A 128 9.33 14.70 -11.13
C ASP A 128 10.30 14.85 -12.32
N ASN A 129 11.58 15.02 -12.05
CA ASN A 129 12.63 15.23 -13.07
C ASN A 129 12.25 16.32 -14.10
N ASN A 130 11.47 17.34 -13.67
CA ASN A 130 10.88 18.38 -14.51
C ASN A 130 9.89 17.86 -15.58
N GLN A 131 9.33 16.66 -15.41
CA GLN A 131 8.28 16.13 -16.26
C GLN A 131 6.93 16.54 -15.68
N LEU A 132 6.37 17.63 -16.20
CA LEU A 132 5.12 18.21 -15.71
C LEU A 132 3.88 17.63 -16.41
N GLU A 133 4.06 16.87 -17.50
CA GLU A 133 2.98 16.28 -18.26
C GLU A 133 2.86 14.78 -17.96
N PHE A 134 1.60 14.32 -18.00
CA PHE A 134 1.33 12.87 -17.87
C PHE A 134 1.86 12.12 -19.08
N GLU A 135 2.59 11.05 -18.84
CA GLU A 135 2.96 10.07 -19.84
C GLU A 135 2.43 8.70 -19.43
N ASP A 136 1.87 7.95 -20.38
CA ASP A 136 1.40 6.57 -20.17
C ASP A 136 2.58 5.58 -20.15
N LYS A 137 3.45 5.77 -19.15
CA LYS A 137 4.59 4.90 -18.84
C LYS A 137 4.59 4.56 -17.35
N PRO A 138 5.14 3.41 -16.95
CA PRO A 138 5.32 3.08 -15.53
C PRO A 138 6.06 4.20 -14.79
N LEU A 139 5.54 4.62 -13.64
CA LEU A 139 6.12 5.71 -12.85
C LEU A 139 7.61 5.50 -12.54
N MET A 140 8.02 4.26 -12.32
CA MET A 140 9.40 3.89 -12.00
C MET A 140 10.38 4.09 -13.18
N GLU A 141 9.89 4.20 -14.41
CA GLU A 141 10.70 4.45 -15.60
C GLU A 141 10.87 5.95 -15.89
N ARG A 142 10.07 6.79 -15.20
CA ARG A 142 9.99 8.24 -15.48
C ARG A 142 10.85 9.07 -14.56
N PHE A 143 11.19 8.59 -13.37
CA PHE A 143 11.69 9.43 -12.28
C PHE A 143 13.03 8.93 -11.69
N ILE A 144 13.81 9.86 -11.13
CA ILE A 144 15.08 9.59 -10.45
C ILE A 144 14.84 9.43 -8.95
N THR A 145 15.51 8.47 -8.30
CA THR A 145 15.33 8.15 -6.89
C THR A 145 16.21 8.91 -5.93
N TYR A 146 15.66 9.21 -4.74
CA TYR A 146 16.43 9.56 -3.56
C TYR A 146 16.10 8.62 -2.41
N LEU A 147 17.12 8.11 -1.72
CA LEU A 147 16.92 7.33 -0.49
C LEU A 147 16.45 8.25 0.65
N ASN A 148 15.46 7.80 1.39
CA ASN A 148 14.94 8.48 2.56
C ASN A 148 14.99 7.55 3.79
N ARG A 149 14.84 8.17 4.99
CA ARG A 149 14.78 7.46 6.27
C ARG A 149 13.37 6.97 6.64
N PHE A 150 12.39 7.26 5.82
CA PHE A 150 11.02 6.77 6.03
C PHE A 150 10.88 5.31 5.62
N VAL A 151 9.95 4.63 6.28
CA VAL A 151 9.66 3.22 6.03
C VAL A 151 8.16 3.02 5.85
N LYS A 152 7.78 1.98 5.09
CA LYS A 152 6.42 1.42 5.10
C LYS A 152 6.44 0.07 5.78
N THR A 153 5.32 -0.31 6.36
CA THR A 153 5.19 -1.54 7.13
C THR A 153 4.32 -2.55 6.40
N ILE A 154 4.82 -3.79 6.33
CA ILE A 154 4.05 -4.97 5.95
C ILE A 154 3.80 -5.74 7.25
N ALA A 155 2.54 -5.91 7.63
CA ALA A 155 2.14 -6.53 8.88
C ALA A 155 1.63 -7.95 8.65
N ARG A 156 2.04 -8.89 9.50
CA ARG A 156 1.47 -10.23 9.52
C ARG A 156 -0.01 -10.15 9.94
N GLY A 157 -0.85 -10.99 9.35
CA GLY A 157 -2.21 -11.20 9.81
C GLY A 157 -2.26 -11.89 11.17
N ASN A 158 -3.47 -11.99 11.72
CA ASN A 158 -3.75 -12.69 13.00
C ASN A 158 -2.99 -12.14 14.23
N LEU A 159 -2.63 -10.87 14.21
CA LEU A 159 -2.01 -10.22 15.36
C LEU A 159 -3.09 -9.58 16.23
N THR A 160 -3.26 -10.08 17.46
CA THR A 160 -4.39 -9.73 18.34
C THR A 160 -4.22 -8.39 19.07
N ASN A 161 -3.01 -7.87 19.18
CA ASN A 161 -2.69 -6.71 20.02
C ASN A 161 -2.07 -5.53 19.23
N GLN A 162 -2.41 -5.39 17.95
CA GLN A 162 -1.82 -4.31 17.15
C GLN A 162 -2.67 -3.05 17.17
N ILE A 163 -1.99 -1.96 17.38
CA ILE A 163 -2.51 -0.61 17.17
C ILE A 163 -1.91 -0.10 15.86
N VAL A 164 -2.73 0.02 14.83
CA VAL A 164 -2.35 0.73 13.60
C VAL A 164 -2.43 2.22 13.94
N THR A 165 -1.30 2.82 14.30
CA THR A 165 -1.23 4.22 14.67
C THR A 165 -0.91 5.11 13.47
N ASP A 166 -0.28 4.50 12.43
CA ASP A 166 0.19 5.25 11.27
C ASP A 166 0.74 4.22 10.24
N PRO A 167 0.63 4.47 8.91
CA PRO A 167 1.12 3.53 7.89
C PRO A 167 2.64 3.28 7.96
N HIS A 168 3.38 4.18 8.59
CA HIS A 168 4.81 4.09 8.81
C HIS A 168 5.17 3.36 10.11
N ASN A 169 4.26 3.34 11.09
CA ASN A 169 4.47 2.79 12.42
C ASN A 169 3.28 1.96 12.89
N ILE A 170 3.19 0.72 12.43
CA ILE A 170 2.37 -0.28 13.09
C ILE A 170 3.18 -0.73 14.32
N ILE A 171 2.65 -0.52 15.51
CA ILE A 171 3.31 -0.92 16.75
C ILE A 171 2.94 -2.37 17.04
N SER A 172 3.93 -3.25 17.03
CA SER A 172 3.84 -4.60 17.57
C SER A 172 4.75 -4.70 18.80
N HIS A 173 4.35 -5.49 19.77
CA HIS A 173 5.16 -5.72 20.96
C HIS A 173 6.30 -6.73 20.74
N VAL A 174 6.45 -7.32 19.53
CA VAL A 174 7.42 -8.39 19.27
C VAL A 174 8.13 -8.17 17.94
N PHE A 175 9.46 -8.12 17.98
CA PHE A 175 10.46 -8.14 16.91
C PHE A 175 10.18 -7.34 15.61
N LEU A 176 10.84 -6.19 15.53
CA LEU A 176 11.04 -5.42 14.31
C LEU A 176 12.27 -5.96 13.56
N MET A 177 12.12 -6.29 12.28
CA MET A 177 13.26 -6.48 11.39
C MET A 177 13.29 -5.33 10.39
N GLU A 178 14.32 -4.49 10.46
CA GLU A 178 14.59 -3.47 9.45
C GLU A 178 15.36 -4.10 8.28
N ILE A 179 14.87 -3.89 7.06
CA ILE A 179 15.65 -4.19 5.87
C ILE A 179 16.42 -2.91 5.53
N SER A 180 17.67 -2.83 5.98
CA SER A 180 18.57 -1.79 5.51
C SER A 180 19.13 -2.17 4.13
N HIS A 181 18.98 -1.31 3.16
CA HIS A 181 19.77 -1.36 1.93
C HIS A 181 21.23 -0.98 2.29
N THR A 182 22.05 -1.98 2.57
CA THR A 182 23.50 -1.81 2.71
C THR A 182 24.28 -2.59 1.67
N ASP A 183 23.69 -2.92 0.53
CA ASP A 183 24.47 -3.37 -0.61
C ASP A 183 24.62 -2.21 -1.59
N PRO A 184 25.86 -1.77 -1.88
CA PRO A 184 26.11 -0.78 -2.93
C PRO A 184 25.73 -1.38 -4.30
N LEU A 185 25.14 -0.54 -5.14
CA LEU A 185 24.93 -0.80 -6.57
C LEU A 185 26.24 -1.08 -7.27
#